data_312ee1c8039980dc4e03d5ff2f25cae4
#
_entry.id   312ee1c8039980dc4e03d5ff2f25cae4
#
_cell.length_a   1.000
_cell.length_b   1.000
_cell.length_c   1.000
_cell.angle_alpha   90.00
_cell.angle_beta   90.00
_cell.angle_gamma   90.00
#
_symmetry.space_group_name_H-M   'P 1'
#
loop_
_entity.id
_entity.type
_entity.pdbx_description
1 polymer ?
#
loop_
_entity_poly.entity_id
_entity_poly.type
_entity_poly.pdbx_seq_one_letter_code
_entity_poly.pdbx_strand_id
1 'polypeptide(L)'
;MKSFLVLPVLFALALSSHSNDKEKALEWWETTIFYQIYPRSFKDSNGDGIGDINGITESLEYLKELGIGATWLSPIFKSPMYDFGYDISDFYAIQEEYGTMEDFENLMAKAKELDIKIVLDFVPNHTSNESVWFEEALRGHEKYYDYFIWEDGVVDENGVTHPPNNWVSVFRKSAWEYREEVGKYYLHQFVIGQPDLNYRNPDVVQEMKNVVRFWLEKGVAGFRVDAIAHLFEVDKADFGGKYPDEPLSGQTDDPDNYDYVSHIYTKDLDETVEMVYQWREVFDEIKEKDGLPRVMMTEAYSSPQMTMKYFGAGDRKGAQMPFNFVLISDVNGASSAAEIKYALDKFLTFKPIDEHANWVAGNHDNSRVASRFSPELVDGINMITLLMPGIGVTYMGEEIGMVDGYVSWEDTVDPSGCNTDDPINYWIASRDPERTPFQWNANKNAGFSDGDKTWLPVAAGFENLNVEVQRETENSHLNVYKALSTLRTDKVFRYGRYESVAFNEGVFAFRRWYNKKAYIVVINFRSEAYTIDLTYFEDVHKKVEVVISSIQSPKTSRDVLQANKVEILGSESLVLKVV
;
A
#
# COMPACT_ATOMS: atom_id res chain seq x y z
N MET A 1 -7.67 48.75 -7.62
CA MET A 1 -8.02 48.18 -6.31
C MET A 1 -9.45 47.69 -6.38
N LYS A 2 -9.63 46.41 -6.59
CA LYS A 2 -10.93 45.70 -6.42
C LYS A 2 -10.65 44.53 -5.50
N SER A 3 -11.12 44.64 -4.25
CA SER A 3 -11.09 43.58 -3.26
C SER A 3 -11.99 42.45 -3.72
N PHE A 4 -11.46 41.26 -3.93
CA PHE A 4 -12.24 40.04 -4.00
C PHE A 4 -12.43 39.50 -2.57
N LEU A 5 -13.66 39.63 -2.07
CA LEU A 5 -14.09 38.89 -0.89
C LEU A 5 -14.19 37.41 -1.30
N VAL A 6 -13.33 36.58 -0.74
CA VAL A 6 -13.49 35.12 -0.75
C VAL A 6 -14.43 34.76 0.38
N LEU A 7 -15.68 34.41 0.06
CA LEU A 7 -16.59 33.79 1.01
C LEU A 7 -16.09 32.37 1.29
N PRO A 8 -15.92 31.96 2.57
CA PRO A 8 -15.71 30.57 2.91
C PRO A 8 -17.02 29.80 2.72
N VAL A 9 -17.03 28.86 1.78
CA VAL A 9 -18.14 27.91 1.65
C VAL A 9 -17.98 26.87 2.77
N LEU A 10 -18.76 27.06 3.83
CA LEU A 10 -18.96 26.08 4.91
C LEU A 10 -19.84 24.94 4.35
N PHE A 11 -19.26 23.83 3.94
CA PHE A 11 -19.96 22.56 3.84
C PHE A 11 -19.87 21.82 5.19
N ALA A 12 -20.80 22.13 6.09
CA ALA A 12 -21.08 21.27 7.23
C ALA A 12 -22.02 20.16 6.75
N LEU A 13 -21.47 18.97 6.48
CA LEU A 13 -22.28 17.77 6.32
C LEU A 13 -22.80 17.32 7.70
N ALA A 14 -23.86 17.95 8.17
CA ALA A 14 -24.64 17.48 9.31
C ALA A 14 -25.59 16.38 8.81
N LEU A 15 -25.16 15.14 8.83
CA LEU A 15 -26.06 13.99 8.74
C LEU A 15 -26.70 13.79 10.14
N SER A 16 -27.81 14.48 10.40
CA SER A 16 -28.66 14.19 11.54
C SER A 16 -29.63 13.07 11.18
N SER A 17 -29.34 11.85 11.58
CA SER A 17 -30.38 10.85 11.77
C SER A 17 -30.39 10.44 13.25
N HIS A 18 -31.44 10.83 13.96
CA HIS A 18 -31.81 10.22 15.22
C HIS A 18 -32.48 8.89 14.88
N SER A 19 -31.72 7.81 14.89
CA SER A 19 -32.27 6.47 14.97
C SER A 19 -31.59 5.74 16.12
N ASN A 20 -32.37 4.96 16.86
CA ASN A 20 -31.88 3.93 17.78
C ASN A 20 -31.21 2.82 16.96
N ASP A 21 -30.09 3.13 16.31
CA ASP A 21 -29.35 2.19 15.52
C ASP A 21 -28.69 1.18 16.47
N LYS A 22 -29.15 -0.06 16.39
CA LYS A 22 -28.38 -1.18 16.90
C LYS A 22 -27.01 -1.09 16.22
N GLU A 23 -25.91 -1.10 17.00
CA GLU A 23 -24.56 -1.12 16.48
C GLU A 23 -24.49 -2.18 15.37
N LYS A 24 -24.20 -1.76 14.13
CA LYS A 24 -23.99 -2.68 12.99
C LYS A 24 -22.82 -3.59 13.36
N ALA A 25 -23.00 -4.89 13.26
CA ALA A 25 -21.87 -5.81 13.40
C ALA A 25 -20.88 -5.51 12.28
N LEU A 26 -19.65 -5.22 12.66
CA LEU A 26 -18.56 -4.95 11.72
C LEU A 26 -17.90 -6.27 11.34
N GLU A 27 -17.53 -6.40 10.08
CA GLU A 27 -16.70 -7.50 9.60
C GLU A 27 -15.28 -7.36 10.18
N TRP A 28 -14.53 -8.44 10.22
CA TRP A 28 -13.22 -8.47 10.88
C TRP A 28 -12.23 -7.44 10.29
N TRP A 29 -12.25 -7.20 8.97
CA TRP A 29 -11.34 -6.23 8.33
C TRP A 29 -11.70 -4.78 8.62
N GLU A 30 -12.96 -4.46 8.95
CA GLU A 30 -13.42 -3.10 9.21
C GLU A 30 -12.85 -2.53 10.51
N THR A 31 -12.38 -3.39 11.42
CA THR A 31 -11.85 -2.99 12.73
C THR A 31 -10.38 -3.30 12.95
N THR A 32 -9.78 -4.10 12.10
CA THR A 32 -8.40 -4.56 12.26
C THR A 32 -7.38 -3.50 11.81
N ILE A 33 -6.13 -3.74 12.16
CA ILE A 33 -4.97 -3.10 11.57
C ILE A 33 -4.31 -4.15 10.66
N PHE A 34 -4.07 -3.77 9.41
CA PHE A 34 -3.27 -4.57 8.49
C PHE A 34 -1.81 -4.20 8.61
N TYR A 35 -0.93 -5.18 8.54
CA TYR A 35 0.51 -4.99 8.55
C TYR A 35 1.11 -5.62 7.30
N GLN A 36 1.77 -4.82 6.47
CA GLN A 36 2.47 -5.32 5.30
C GLN A 36 3.84 -5.86 5.69
N ILE A 37 4.10 -7.11 5.33
CA ILE A 37 5.42 -7.73 5.39
C ILE A 37 5.98 -7.83 3.98
N TYR A 38 7.21 -7.34 3.78
CA TYR A 38 8.04 -7.64 2.63
C TYR A 38 8.93 -8.85 3.01
N PRO A 39 8.60 -10.08 2.56
CA PRO A 39 9.17 -11.31 3.14
C PRO A 39 10.69 -11.34 3.14
N ARG A 40 11.33 -10.98 2.02
CA ARG A 40 12.81 -10.96 1.87
C ARG A 40 13.52 -10.12 2.93
N SER A 41 12.86 -9.13 3.50
CA SER A 41 13.45 -8.15 4.42
C SER A 41 12.94 -8.25 5.85
N PHE A 42 12.06 -9.19 6.16
CA PHE A 42 11.43 -9.21 7.49
C PHE A 42 12.24 -9.99 8.52
N LYS A 43 12.50 -11.28 8.26
CA LYS A 43 13.29 -12.14 9.14
C LYS A 43 13.81 -13.36 8.37
N ASP A 44 15.11 -13.57 8.41
CA ASP A 44 15.80 -14.75 7.90
C ASP A 44 15.97 -15.77 9.03
N SER A 45 15.41 -16.97 8.85
CA SER A 45 15.48 -18.06 9.85
C SER A 45 16.58 -19.07 9.57
N ASN A 46 17.11 -19.13 8.34
CA ASN A 46 18.05 -20.15 7.90
C ASN A 46 19.51 -19.64 7.73
N GLY A 47 19.71 -18.31 7.73
CA GLY A 47 21.01 -17.66 7.67
C GLY A 47 21.56 -17.49 6.24
N ASP A 48 20.73 -17.54 5.21
CA ASP A 48 21.14 -17.33 3.82
C ASP A 48 21.16 -15.85 3.41
N GLY A 49 20.65 -14.98 4.27
CA GLY A 49 20.58 -13.52 4.07
C GLY A 49 19.28 -13.05 3.43
N ILE A 50 18.32 -13.93 3.22
CA ILE A 50 17.01 -13.67 2.65
C ILE A 50 15.94 -14.01 3.70
N GLY A 51 15.01 -13.10 3.96
CA GLY A 51 13.88 -13.37 4.85
C GLY A 51 12.95 -14.45 4.28
N ASP A 52 12.36 -15.25 5.16
CA ASP A 52 11.60 -16.43 4.79
C ASP A 52 10.31 -16.62 5.60
N ILE A 53 9.48 -17.60 5.20
CA ILE A 53 8.19 -17.91 5.82
C ILE A 53 8.36 -18.37 7.27
N ASN A 54 9.43 -19.12 7.60
CA ASN A 54 9.68 -19.55 8.95
C ASN A 54 10.06 -18.36 9.86
N GLY A 55 10.88 -17.43 9.36
CA GLY A 55 11.17 -16.18 10.06
C GLY A 55 9.92 -15.33 10.31
N ILE A 56 8.99 -15.27 9.36
CA ILE A 56 7.69 -14.63 9.57
C ILE A 56 6.91 -15.35 10.65
N THR A 57 6.86 -16.70 10.61
CA THR A 57 6.12 -17.53 11.57
C THR A 57 6.62 -17.31 13.00
N GLU A 58 7.94 -17.28 13.19
CA GLU A 58 8.58 -16.98 14.48
C GLU A 58 8.27 -15.57 15.01
N SER A 59 8.01 -14.64 14.10
CA SER A 59 7.79 -13.22 14.41
C SER A 59 6.30 -12.85 14.58
N LEU A 60 5.36 -13.78 14.40
CA LEU A 60 3.91 -13.48 14.50
C LEU A 60 3.50 -12.99 15.90
N GLU A 61 4.19 -13.41 16.96
CA GLU A 61 3.90 -12.93 18.31
C GLU A 61 4.22 -11.44 18.48
N TYR A 62 5.23 -10.93 17.77
CA TYR A 62 5.49 -9.49 17.68
C TYR A 62 4.32 -8.74 17.06
N LEU A 63 3.75 -9.23 15.97
CA LEU A 63 2.56 -8.63 15.37
C LEU A 63 1.36 -8.65 16.33
N LYS A 64 1.20 -9.73 17.08
CA LYS A 64 0.16 -9.81 18.12
C LYS A 64 0.38 -8.80 19.25
N GLU A 65 1.63 -8.59 19.67
CA GLU A 65 2.03 -7.57 20.64
C GLU A 65 1.66 -6.16 20.16
N LEU A 66 1.82 -5.87 18.86
CA LEU A 66 1.43 -4.61 18.25
C LEU A 66 -0.08 -4.41 18.15
N GLY A 67 -0.88 -5.46 18.36
CA GLY A 67 -2.34 -5.42 18.16
C GLY A 67 -2.76 -5.57 16.69
N ILE A 68 -1.90 -6.13 15.86
CA ILE A 68 -2.19 -6.44 14.45
C ILE A 68 -3.16 -7.62 14.38
N GLY A 69 -4.21 -7.49 13.59
CA GLY A 69 -5.18 -8.56 13.37
C GLY A 69 -5.10 -9.20 11.99
N ALA A 70 -4.37 -8.59 11.07
CA ALA A 70 -4.11 -9.17 9.75
C ALA A 70 -2.74 -8.76 9.21
N THR A 71 -2.06 -9.66 8.53
CA THR A 71 -0.83 -9.33 7.80
C THR A 71 -1.00 -9.65 6.31
N TRP A 72 -0.55 -8.72 5.48
CA TRP A 72 -0.42 -8.90 4.05
C TRP A 72 1.05 -9.20 3.73
N LEU A 73 1.31 -10.33 3.07
CA LEU A 73 2.63 -10.72 2.59
C LEU A 73 2.77 -10.28 1.13
N SER A 74 3.81 -9.48 0.80
CA SER A 74 4.24 -9.32 -0.59
C SER A 74 4.55 -10.69 -1.21
N PRO A 75 4.64 -10.83 -2.55
CA PRO A 75 4.55 -12.14 -3.20
C PRO A 75 5.50 -13.20 -2.64
N ILE A 76 4.95 -14.40 -2.39
CA ILE A 76 5.70 -15.58 -1.93
C ILE A 76 5.64 -16.75 -2.93
N PHE A 77 4.98 -16.54 -4.07
CA PHE A 77 4.84 -17.57 -5.09
C PHE A 77 6.16 -17.76 -5.86
N LYS A 78 6.28 -18.90 -6.54
CA LYS A 78 7.49 -19.25 -7.29
C LYS A 78 7.79 -18.19 -8.36
N SER A 79 9.02 -17.66 -8.33
CA SER A 79 9.48 -16.55 -9.17
C SER A 79 10.99 -16.67 -9.43
N PRO A 80 11.49 -16.33 -10.62
CA PRO A 80 12.93 -16.17 -10.87
C PRO A 80 13.52 -14.88 -10.27
N MET A 81 12.72 -14.04 -9.62
CA MET A 81 13.15 -12.87 -8.86
C MET A 81 13.68 -11.69 -9.69
N TYR A 82 13.21 -11.49 -10.92
CA TYR A 82 13.51 -10.28 -11.68
C TYR A 82 12.97 -9.02 -11.00
N ASP A 83 11.77 -9.11 -10.42
CA ASP A 83 11.13 -8.08 -9.61
C ASP A 83 10.72 -8.64 -8.24
N PHE A 84 11.62 -9.41 -7.64
CA PHE A 84 11.56 -9.94 -6.27
C PHE A 84 10.20 -10.54 -5.86
N GLY A 85 9.65 -11.40 -6.72
CA GLY A 85 8.41 -12.14 -6.48
C GLY A 85 7.22 -11.63 -7.29
N TYR A 86 7.28 -10.43 -7.87
CA TYR A 86 6.21 -9.91 -8.73
C TYR A 86 6.23 -10.51 -10.15
N ASP A 87 7.30 -11.21 -10.56
CA ASP A 87 7.43 -11.98 -11.79
C ASP A 87 7.15 -13.47 -11.53
N ILE A 88 5.86 -13.83 -11.37
CA ILE A 88 5.44 -15.17 -10.93
C ILE A 88 5.56 -16.19 -12.05
N SER A 89 6.35 -17.26 -11.85
CA SER A 89 6.49 -18.38 -12.79
C SER A 89 5.51 -19.53 -12.51
N ASP A 90 5.06 -19.70 -11.25
CA ASP A 90 4.03 -20.67 -10.86
C ASP A 90 3.18 -20.11 -9.71
N PHE A 91 1.91 -19.82 -10.02
CA PHE A 91 0.94 -19.28 -9.06
C PHE A 91 0.47 -20.28 -7.98
N TYR A 92 0.82 -21.56 -8.11
CA TYR A 92 0.38 -22.63 -7.21
C TYR A 92 1.50 -23.17 -6.31
N ALA A 93 2.71 -22.66 -6.45
CA ALA A 93 3.91 -23.07 -5.72
C ALA A 93 4.48 -21.91 -4.88
N ILE A 94 5.14 -22.27 -3.79
CA ILE A 94 5.92 -21.32 -2.98
C ILE A 94 7.34 -21.21 -3.56
N GLN A 95 7.93 -20.02 -3.51
CA GLN A 95 9.32 -19.77 -3.87
C GLN A 95 10.27 -20.49 -2.91
N GLU A 96 11.25 -21.21 -3.45
CA GLU A 96 12.17 -22.04 -2.67
C GLU A 96 12.98 -21.24 -1.65
N GLU A 97 13.37 -20.01 -1.96
CA GLU A 97 14.07 -19.11 -1.04
C GLU A 97 13.21 -18.73 0.18
N TYR A 98 11.87 -18.74 0.03
CA TYR A 98 10.96 -18.42 1.12
C TYR A 98 10.51 -19.65 1.91
N GLY A 99 10.70 -20.85 1.37
CA GLY A 99 10.34 -22.11 2.01
C GLY A 99 9.48 -23.01 1.14
N THR A 100 8.70 -23.85 1.80
CA THR A 100 7.87 -24.89 1.18
C THR A 100 6.39 -24.65 1.43
N MET A 101 5.53 -25.44 0.78
CA MET A 101 4.09 -25.44 1.08
C MET A 101 3.81 -25.88 2.54
N GLU A 102 4.64 -26.77 3.12
CA GLU A 102 4.54 -27.18 4.52
C GLU A 102 4.86 -26.00 5.46
N ASP A 103 5.89 -25.20 5.15
CA ASP A 103 6.20 -23.98 5.92
C ASP A 103 5.06 -22.97 5.87
N PHE A 104 4.42 -22.82 4.69
CA PHE A 104 3.22 -21.98 4.56
C PHE A 104 2.04 -22.52 5.40
N GLU A 105 1.79 -23.82 5.41
CA GLU A 105 0.75 -24.43 6.23
C GLU A 105 1.02 -24.27 7.74
N ASN A 106 2.30 -24.31 8.15
CA ASN A 106 2.73 -24.00 9.53
C ASN A 106 2.49 -22.53 9.88
N LEU A 107 2.80 -21.60 8.97
CA LEU A 107 2.47 -20.16 9.12
C LEU A 107 0.97 -19.98 9.34
N MET A 108 0.13 -20.61 8.51
CA MET A 108 -1.32 -20.51 8.62
C MET A 108 -1.85 -21.06 9.95
N ALA A 109 -1.26 -22.16 10.43
CA ALA A 109 -1.61 -22.76 11.72
C ALA A 109 -1.25 -21.82 12.89
N LYS A 110 -0.04 -21.26 12.89
CA LYS A 110 0.42 -20.30 13.93
C LYS A 110 -0.38 -19.01 13.90
N ALA A 111 -0.66 -18.47 12.72
CA ALA A 111 -1.47 -17.27 12.57
C ALA A 111 -2.90 -17.49 13.11
N LYS A 112 -3.50 -18.67 12.85
CA LYS A 112 -4.81 -19.05 13.40
C LYS A 112 -4.79 -19.14 14.93
N GLU A 113 -3.72 -19.70 15.52
CA GLU A 113 -3.53 -19.76 16.99
C GLU A 113 -3.56 -18.35 17.59
N LEU A 114 -2.91 -17.39 16.95
CA LEU A 114 -2.79 -16.01 17.40
C LEU A 114 -3.97 -15.10 16.99
N ASP A 115 -4.94 -15.65 16.26
CA ASP A 115 -6.04 -14.90 15.64
C ASP A 115 -5.53 -13.74 14.75
N ILE A 116 -4.50 -14.02 13.95
CA ILE A 116 -3.98 -13.14 12.90
C ILE A 116 -4.43 -13.70 11.55
N LYS A 117 -4.99 -12.85 10.70
CA LYS A 117 -5.43 -13.23 9.35
C LYS A 117 -4.26 -13.07 8.36
N ILE A 118 -4.04 -14.06 7.52
CA ILE A 118 -3.03 -13.99 6.44
C ILE A 118 -3.71 -13.58 5.14
N VAL A 119 -3.21 -12.52 4.52
CA VAL A 119 -3.58 -12.02 3.19
C VAL A 119 -2.36 -12.19 2.29
N LEU A 120 -2.54 -12.72 1.08
CA LEU A 120 -1.46 -12.87 0.11
C LEU A 120 -1.51 -11.79 -0.96
N ASP A 121 -0.39 -11.58 -1.63
CA ASP A 121 -0.34 -10.76 -2.83
C ASP A 121 -0.76 -11.61 -4.04
N PHE A 122 -1.63 -11.07 -4.87
CA PHE A 122 -2.08 -11.64 -6.11
C PHE A 122 -1.70 -10.72 -7.25
N VAL A 123 -0.83 -11.18 -8.14
CA VAL A 123 -0.25 -10.41 -9.25
C VAL A 123 -0.86 -10.88 -10.56
N PRO A 124 -2.07 -10.42 -10.91
CA PRO A 124 -2.80 -10.97 -12.06
C PRO A 124 -2.41 -10.39 -13.41
N ASN A 125 -1.72 -9.24 -13.45
CA ASN A 125 -1.45 -8.52 -14.71
C ASN A 125 -0.56 -9.28 -15.68
N HIS A 126 0.44 -10.00 -15.16
CA HIS A 126 1.50 -10.63 -15.93
C HIS A 126 1.98 -11.93 -15.30
N THR A 127 2.80 -12.68 -16.01
CA THR A 127 3.57 -13.80 -15.45
C THR A 127 5.07 -13.50 -15.56
N SER A 128 5.91 -14.41 -15.04
CA SER A 128 7.30 -14.45 -15.46
C SER A 128 7.43 -14.94 -16.90
N ASN A 129 8.45 -14.45 -17.62
CA ASN A 129 8.85 -15.02 -18.89
C ASN A 129 9.45 -16.44 -18.75
N GLU A 130 9.69 -16.90 -17.52
CA GLU A 130 10.07 -18.28 -17.17
C GLU A 130 8.86 -19.12 -16.72
N SER A 131 7.63 -18.60 -16.85
CA SER A 131 6.44 -19.40 -16.61
C SER A 131 6.25 -20.46 -17.69
N VAL A 132 5.73 -21.63 -17.30
CA VAL A 132 5.39 -22.69 -18.27
C VAL A 132 4.45 -22.17 -19.36
N TRP A 133 3.57 -21.25 -19.05
CA TRP A 133 2.64 -20.67 -20.02
C TRP A 133 3.36 -19.86 -21.10
N PHE A 134 4.34 -19.03 -20.71
CA PHE A 134 5.11 -18.25 -21.68
C PHE A 134 6.08 -19.11 -22.48
N GLU A 135 6.75 -20.09 -21.85
CA GLU A 135 7.61 -21.05 -22.56
C GLU A 135 6.84 -21.85 -23.62
N GLU A 136 5.62 -22.34 -23.29
CA GLU A 136 4.78 -23.05 -24.25
C GLU A 136 4.25 -22.12 -25.35
N ALA A 137 3.98 -20.84 -25.05
CA ALA A 137 3.64 -19.84 -26.05
C ALA A 137 4.79 -19.65 -27.06
N LEU A 138 6.04 -19.55 -26.58
CA LEU A 138 7.25 -19.46 -27.45
C LEU A 138 7.44 -20.71 -28.34
N ARG A 139 7.00 -21.89 -27.87
CA ARG A 139 7.01 -23.14 -28.64
C ARG A 139 5.86 -23.24 -29.63
N GLY A 140 4.95 -22.26 -29.66
CA GLY A 140 3.81 -22.22 -30.58
C GLY A 140 2.63 -23.10 -30.13
N HIS A 141 2.52 -23.41 -28.83
CA HIS A 141 1.36 -24.14 -28.31
C HIS A 141 0.12 -23.23 -28.35
N GLU A 142 -0.88 -23.59 -29.17
CA GLU A 142 -2.05 -22.76 -29.52
C GLU A 142 -2.75 -22.15 -28.28
N LYS A 143 -3.02 -22.94 -27.24
CA LYS A 143 -3.66 -22.47 -26.01
C LYS A 143 -2.86 -21.35 -25.33
N TYR A 144 -1.58 -21.54 -25.14
CA TYR A 144 -0.74 -20.62 -24.36
C TYR A 144 -0.25 -19.43 -25.18
N TYR A 145 -0.22 -19.56 -26.52
CA TYR A 145 0.10 -18.43 -27.38
C TYR A 145 -0.87 -17.27 -27.16
N ASP A 146 -2.17 -17.54 -27.10
CA ASP A 146 -3.22 -16.54 -26.90
C ASP A 146 -3.35 -16.07 -25.42
N TYR A 147 -2.54 -16.62 -24.51
CA TYR A 147 -2.46 -16.10 -23.14
C TYR A 147 -1.74 -14.77 -23.05
N PHE A 148 -0.94 -14.43 -24.07
CA PHE A 148 -0.12 -13.22 -24.11
C PHE A 148 -0.50 -12.34 -25.30
N ILE A 149 -0.04 -11.09 -25.26
CA ILE A 149 -0.33 -10.10 -26.30
C ILE A 149 0.86 -10.01 -27.25
N TRP A 150 0.63 -10.37 -28.50
CA TRP A 150 1.65 -10.40 -29.55
C TRP A 150 1.32 -9.43 -30.67
N GLU A 151 2.33 -8.65 -31.14
CA GLU A 151 2.20 -7.75 -32.28
C GLU A 151 3.38 -7.83 -33.22
N ASP A 152 3.10 -7.59 -34.51
CA ASP A 152 4.14 -7.42 -35.52
C ASP A 152 4.83 -6.07 -35.32
N GLY A 153 6.16 -6.02 -35.49
CA GLY A 153 6.88 -4.76 -35.47
C GLY A 153 6.61 -3.92 -36.71
N VAL A 154 6.97 -2.65 -36.64
CA VAL A 154 6.93 -1.70 -37.76
C VAL A 154 8.29 -1.69 -38.44
N VAL A 155 8.33 -2.01 -39.73
CA VAL A 155 9.56 -1.98 -40.52
C VAL A 155 9.76 -0.60 -41.13
N ASP A 156 10.90 0.03 -40.88
CA ASP A 156 11.24 1.34 -41.42
C ASP A 156 11.76 1.26 -42.88
N GLU A 157 12.05 2.41 -43.48
CA GLU A 157 12.55 2.53 -44.85
C GLU A 157 13.91 1.88 -45.07
N ASN A 158 14.66 1.59 -44.02
CA ASN A 158 15.97 0.92 -44.03
C ASN A 158 15.85 -0.60 -43.80
N GLY A 159 14.62 -1.10 -43.58
CA GLY A 159 14.35 -2.49 -43.29
C GLY A 159 14.62 -2.90 -41.82
N VAL A 160 14.72 -1.92 -40.90
CA VAL A 160 14.87 -2.16 -39.46
C VAL A 160 13.49 -2.31 -38.85
N THR A 161 13.30 -3.35 -38.05
CA THR A 161 12.05 -3.59 -37.33
C THR A 161 12.08 -2.89 -35.99
N HIS A 162 11.07 -2.09 -35.72
CA HIS A 162 10.84 -1.34 -34.48
C HIS A 162 9.63 -1.88 -33.73
N PRO A 163 9.47 -1.56 -32.43
CA PRO A 163 8.23 -1.86 -31.70
C PRO A 163 6.96 -1.39 -32.42
N PRO A 164 5.80 -2.02 -32.17
CA PRO A 164 4.57 -1.71 -32.87
C PRO A 164 4.05 -0.27 -32.65
N ASN A 165 4.36 0.34 -31.53
CA ASN A 165 3.98 1.71 -31.15
C ASN A 165 4.92 2.27 -30.06
N ASN A 166 4.59 3.45 -29.52
CA ASN A 166 5.39 4.21 -28.54
C ASN A 166 5.08 3.89 -27.08
N TRP A 167 4.47 2.77 -26.75
CA TRP A 167 4.15 2.45 -25.37
C TRP A 167 5.41 2.25 -24.53
N VAL A 168 5.41 2.85 -23.32
CA VAL A 168 6.56 2.87 -22.42
C VAL A 168 6.25 2.02 -21.18
N SER A 169 7.20 1.21 -20.77
CA SER A 169 7.13 0.39 -19.56
C SER A 169 7.18 1.25 -18.30
N VAL A 170 6.46 0.82 -17.24
CA VAL A 170 6.57 1.40 -15.88
C VAL A 170 8.03 1.43 -15.40
N PHE A 171 8.84 0.45 -15.81
CA PHE A 171 10.27 0.34 -15.50
C PHE A 171 11.18 0.89 -16.60
N ARG A 172 10.70 1.90 -17.34
CA ARG A 172 11.42 2.60 -18.41
C ARG A 172 11.55 1.79 -19.70
N LYS A 173 11.88 2.49 -20.79
CA LYS A 173 12.07 1.95 -22.14
C LYS A 173 10.77 1.43 -22.76
N SER A 174 10.86 0.77 -23.91
CA SER A 174 9.69 0.23 -24.62
C SER A 174 8.92 -0.78 -23.78
N ALA A 175 7.59 -0.77 -23.85
CA ALA A 175 6.74 -1.83 -23.31
C ALA A 175 6.65 -3.08 -24.22
N TRP A 176 7.45 -3.15 -25.25
CA TRP A 176 7.46 -4.23 -26.23
C TRP A 176 8.85 -4.85 -26.37
N GLU A 177 8.91 -6.20 -26.30
CA GLU A 177 10.15 -6.96 -26.49
C GLU A 177 9.99 -7.99 -27.59
N TYR A 178 10.99 -8.06 -28.50
CA TYR A 178 10.97 -8.96 -29.66
C TYR A 178 11.45 -10.37 -29.30
N ARG A 179 10.72 -11.38 -29.78
CA ARG A 179 11.12 -12.79 -29.64
C ARG A 179 11.33 -13.43 -31.00
N GLU A 180 12.56 -13.83 -31.27
CA GLU A 180 12.93 -14.47 -32.53
C GLU A 180 12.17 -15.77 -32.78
N GLU A 181 11.87 -16.54 -31.71
CA GLU A 181 11.16 -17.82 -31.77
C GLU A 181 9.74 -17.66 -32.34
N VAL A 182 9.12 -16.52 -32.07
CA VAL A 182 7.76 -16.21 -32.53
C VAL A 182 7.77 -15.28 -33.74
N GLY A 183 8.84 -14.49 -33.92
CA GLY A 183 8.94 -13.47 -34.96
C GLY A 183 8.08 -12.22 -34.66
N LYS A 184 7.72 -11.97 -33.39
CA LYS A 184 6.86 -10.89 -32.95
C LYS A 184 7.34 -10.26 -31.65
N TYR A 185 6.77 -9.10 -31.34
CA TYR A 185 6.89 -8.46 -30.04
C TYR A 185 5.81 -8.94 -29.08
N TYR A 186 6.15 -9.15 -27.81
CA TYR A 186 5.16 -9.29 -26.72
C TYR A 186 5.07 -8.02 -25.88
N LEU A 187 3.88 -7.77 -25.30
CA LEU A 187 3.64 -6.66 -24.39
C LEU A 187 4.18 -6.99 -22.98
N HIS A 188 4.88 -6.04 -22.39
CA HIS A 188 5.26 -6.04 -20.97
C HIS A 188 5.16 -4.63 -20.41
N GLN A 189 4.08 -4.32 -19.73
CA GLN A 189 3.89 -2.99 -19.13
C GLN A 189 4.86 -2.74 -17.94
N PHE A 190 5.46 -3.80 -17.40
CA PHE A 190 6.47 -3.78 -16.35
C PHE A 190 7.84 -4.21 -16.90
N VAL A 191 8.66 -4.95 -16.13
CA VAL A 191 9.98 -5.36 -16.65
C VAL A 191 9.86 -6.35 -17.80
N ILE A 192 10.91 -6.42 -18.60
CA ILE A 192 11.01 -7.34 -19.75
C ILE A 192 10.76 -8.81 -19.35
N GLY A 193 11.03 -9.18 -18.10
CA GLY A 193 10.75 -10.50 -17.53
C GLY A 193 9.29 -10.74 -17.16
N GLN A 194 8.37 -9.77 -17.40
CA GLN A 194 6.97 -9.81 -16.97
C GLN A 194 6.00 -9.66 -18.15
N PRO A 195 5.87 -10.67 -19.06
CA PRO A 195 4.92 -10.62 -20.16
C PRO A 195 3.49 -10.49 -19.66
N ASP A 196 2.76 -9.50 -20.19
CA ASP A 196 1.37 -9.21 -19.83
C ASP A 196 0.43 -10.31 -20.28
N LEU A 197 -0.53 -10.67 -19.43
CA LEU A 197 -1.59 -11.63 -19.71
C LEU A 197 -2.71 -10.99 -20.52
N ASN A 198 -3.20 -11.69 -21.51
CA ASN A 198 -4.31 -11.28 -22.35
C ASN A 198 -5.67 -11.54 -21.67
N TYR A 199 -6.18 -10.57 -20.93
CA TYR A 199 -7.49 -10.68 -20.26
C TYR A 199 -8.70 -10.69 -21.21
N ARG A 200 -8.50 -10.46 -22.51
CA ARG A 200 -9.55 -10.68 -23.52
C ARG A 200 -9.73 -12.16 -23.83
N ASN A 201 -8.78 -13.00 -23.42
CA ASN A 201 -8.87 -14.45 -23.49
C ASN A 201 -9.63 -15.01 -22.27
N PRO A 202 -10.80 -15.67 -22.45
CA PRO A 202 -11.59 -16.21 -21.34
C PRO A 202 -10.87 -17.31 -20.57
N ASP A 203 -9.90 -18.02 -21.16
CA ASP A 203 -9.12 -19.05 -20.48
C ASP A 203 -8.15 -18.41 -19.47
N VAL A 204 -7.57 -17.25 -19.77
CA VAL A 204 -6.78 -16.45 -18.81
C VAL A 204 -7.64 -16.00 -17.64
N VAL A 205 -8.81 -15.42 -17.93
CA VAL A 205 -9.76 -15.00 -16.89
C VAL A 205 -10.13 -16.17 -15.97
N GLN A 206 -10.43 -17.34 -16.55
CA GLN A 206 -10.78 -18.52 -15.76
C GLN A 206 -9.60 -19.05 -14.94
N GLU A 207 -8.39 -19.05 -15.51
CA GLU A 207 -7.20 -19.50 -14.81
C GLU A 207 -6.87 -18.62 -13.60
N MET A 208 -6.96 -17.29 -13.74
CA MET A 208 -6.76 -16.37 -12.63
C MET A 208 -7.83 -16.53 -11.54
N LYS A 209 -9.09 -16.84 -11.90
CA LYS A 209 -10.12 -17.22 -10.93
C LYS A 209 -9.79 -18.54 -10.21
N ASN A 210 -9.16 -19.51 -10.88
CA ASN A 210 -8.73 -20.76 -10.27
C ASN A 210 -7.59 -20.54 -9.28
N VAL A 211 -6.62 -19.66 -9.59
CA VAL A 211 -5.56 -19.27 -8.64
C VAL A 211 -6.17 -18.70 -7.35
N VAL A 212 -7.12 -17.76 -7.48
CA VAL A 212 -7.81 -17.18 -6.33
C VAL A 212 -8.52 -18.26 -5.50
N ARG A 213 -9.28 -19.18 -6.15
CA ARG A 213 -9.96 -20.28 -5.44
C ARG A 213 -8.98 -21.17 -4.67
N PHE A 214 -7.90 -21.58 -5.32
CA PHE A 214 -6.91 -22.48 -4.74
C PHE A 214 -6.39 -21.96 -3.38
N TRP A 215 -5.98 -20.69 -3.32
CA TRP A 215 -5.45 -20.15 -2.09
C TRP A 215 -6.53 -19.81 -1.06
N LEU A 216 -7.73 -19.37 -1.48
CA LEU A 216 -8.86 -19.16 -0.57
C LEU A 216 -9.29 -20.49 0.07
N GLU A 217 -9.27 -21.61 -0.66
CA GLU A 217 -9.55 -22.96 -0.15
C GLU A 217 -8.44 -23.45 0.81
N LYS A 218 -7.21 -22.96 0.67
CA LYS A 218 -6.13 -23.18 1.67
C LYS A 218 -6.30 -22.32 2.94
N GLY A 219 -7.29 -21.46 3.00
CA GLY A 219 -7.69 -20.71 4.20
C GLY A 219 -7.11 -19.29 4.32
N VAL A 220 -6.48 -18.75 3.28
CA VAL A 220 -6.07 -17.32 3.31
C VAL A 220 -7.29 -16.41 3.48
N ALA A 221 -7.10 -15.30 4.19
CA ALA A 221 -8.19 -14.40 4.55
C ALA A 221 -8.52 -13.38 3.44
N GLY A 222 -7.78 -13.40 2.34
CA GLY A 222 -8.00 -12.53 1.21
C GLY A 222 -6.74 -12.28 0.39
N PHE A 223 -6.85 -11.30 -0.52
CA PHE A 223 -5.73 -10.90 -1.38
C PHE A 223 -5.59 -9.38 -1.45
N ARG A 224 -4.34 -8.95 -1.51
CA ARG A 224 -3.96 -7.68 -2.13
C ARG A 224 -3.77 -7.96 -3.62
N VAL A 225 -4.52 -7.28 -4.47
CA VAL A 225 -4.51 -7.46 -5.91
C VAL A 225 -3.64 -6.38 -6.53
N ASP A 226 -2.52 -6.80 -7.08
CA ASP A 226 -1.47 -5.97 -7.64
C ASP A 226 -1.87 -5.36 -8.99
N ALA A 227 -1.41 -4.13 -9.24
CA ALA A 227 -1.39 -3.47 -10.55
C ALA A 227 -2.69 -3.56 -11.37
N ILE A 228 -3.85 -3.58 -10.69
CA ILE A 228 -5.14 -3.81 -11.38
C ILE A 228 -5.44 -2.78 -12.47
N ALA A 229 -4.88 -1.59 -12.38
CA ALA A 229 -5.09 -0.55 -13.37
C ALA A 229 -4.59 -0.93 -14.78
N HIS A 230 -3.71 -1.91 -14.89
CA HIS A 230 -2.99 -2.30 -16.10
C HIS A 230 -3.50 -3.58 -16.79
N LEU A 231 -4.57 -4.23 -16.24
CA LEU A 231 -5.06 -5.53 -16.73
C LEU A 231 -5.52 -5.55 -18.18
N PHE A 232 -5.95 -4.41 -18.70
CA PHE A 232 -6.45 -4.28 -20.06
C PHE A 232 -5.78 -3.11 -20.76
N GLU A 233 -5.50 -3.29 -22.02
CA GLU A 233 -5.27 -2.25 -23.03
C GLU A 233 -6.50 -2.13 -23.94
N VAL A 234 -6.59 -1.04 -24.70
CA VAL A 234 -7.71 -0.85 -25.64
C VAL A 234 -7.82 -1.99 -26.64
N ASP A 235 -9.02 -2.27 -27.12
CA ASP A 235 -9.18 -3.25 -28.20
C ASP A 235 -8.66 -2.67 -29.53
N LYS A 236 -7.65 -3.27 -30.11
CA LYS A 236 -7.10 -2.86 -31.40
C LYS A 236 -8.11 -2.89 -32.54
N ALA A 237 -9.21 -3.65 -32.42
CA ALA A 237 -10.28 -3.66 -33.39
C ALA A 237 -10.93 -2.27 -33.55
N ASP A 238 -10.99 -1.47 -32.49
CA ASP A 238 -11.52 -0.11 -32.49
C ASP A 238 -10.58 0.90 -33.20
N PHE A 239 -9.33 0.49 -33.45
CA PHE A 239 -8.25 1.29 -34.04
C PHE A 239 -7.77 0.73 -35.40
N GLY A 240 -8.63 0.03 -36.12
CA GLY A 240 -8.30 -0.52 -37.44
C GLY A 240 -7.35 -1.72 -37.41
N GLY A 241 -7.32 -2.45 -36.29
CA GLY A 241 -6.55 -3.68 -36.10
C GLY A 241 -5.13 -3.46 -35.59
N LYS A 242 -4.79 -2.26 -35.13
CA LYS A 242 -3.48 -1.91 -34.54
C LYS A 242 -3.67 -1.16 -33.24
N TYR A 243 -2.77 -1.37 -32.30
CA TYR A 243 -2.72 -0.54 -31.09
C TYR A 243 -2.23 0.87 -31.43
N PRO A 244 -2.93 1.93 -30.99
CA PRO A 244 -2.56 3.31 -31.28
C PRO A 244 -1.34 3.76 -30.48
N ASP A 245 -0.63 4.78 -31.00
CA ASP A 245 0.36 5.50 -30.17
C ASP A 245 -0.32 6.26 -29.03
N GLU A 246 0.28 6.20 -27.85
CA GLU A 246 -0.11 7.02 -26.71
C GLU A 246 0.20 8.51 -26.97
N PRO A 247 -0.67 9.43 -26.57
CA PRO A 247 -0.36 10.85 -26.61
C PRO A 247 0.80 11.20 -25.68
N LEU A 248 1.65 12.15 -26.10
CA LEU A 248 2.68 12.70 -25.22
C LEU A 248 2.05 13.40 -24.01
N SER A 249 2.58 13.15 -22.82
CA SER A 249 2.07 13.76 -21.59
C SER A 249 2.52 15.20 -21.38
N GLY A 250 3.70 15.56 -21.90
CA GLY A 250 4.37 16.83 -21.65
C GLY A 250 4.99 16.96 -20.26
N GLN A 251 5.08 15.88 -19.49
CA GLN A 251 5.69 15.90 -18.14
C GLN A 251 7.21 15.77 -18.19
N THR A 252 7.74 15.08 -19.20
CA THR A 252 9.17 14.87 -19.41
C THR A 252 9.50 14.83 -20.89
N ASP A 253 10.74 15.16 -21.24
CA ASP A 253 11.30 15.02 -22.60
C ASP A 253 12.09 13.70 -22.76
N ASP A 254 12.22 12.89 -21.71
CA ASP A 254 12.92 11.60 -21.73
C ASP A 254 11.99 10.51 -22.29
N PRO A 255 12.23 10.01 -23.52
CA PRO A 255 11.35 9.03 -24.17
C PRO A 255 11.33 7.65 -23.49
N ASP A 256 12.32 7.35 -22.68
CA ASP A 256 12.41 6.12 -21.91
C ASP A 256 11.68 6.19 -20.55
N ASN A 257 11.27 7.39 -20.13
CA ASN A 257 10.56 7.58 -18.87
C ASN A 257 9.07 7.26 -19.05
N TYR A 258 8.47 6.53 -18.08
CA TYR A 258 7.05 6.19 -18.07
C TYR A 258 6.15 7.42 -18.27
N ASP A 259 6.47 8.54 -17.63
CA ASP A 259 5.71 9.79 -17.73
C ASP A 259 5.84 10.52 -19.10
N TYR A 260 6.58 9.96 -20.07
CA TYR A 260 6.68 10.51 -21.40
C TYR A 260 5.37 10.49 -22.17
N VAL A 261 4.53 9.47 -21.93
CA VAL A 261 3.22 9.29 -22.54
C VAL A 261 2.09 9.31 -21.51
N SER A 262 0.84 9.44 -21.98
CA SER A 262 -0.32 9.66 -21.09
C SER A 262 -1.01 8.39 -20.60
N HIS A 263 -0.68 7.23 -21.13
CA HIS A 263 -1.23 5.90 -20.76
C HIS A 263 -2.76 5.78 -20.81
N ILE A 264 -3.41 6.50 -21.73
CA ILE A 264 -4.87 6.46 -21.86
C ILE A 264 -5.40 5.19 -22.53
N TYR A 265 -4.51 4.44 -23.18
CA TYR A 265 -4.83 3.19 -23.89
C TYR A 265 -4.39 1.93 -23.14
N THR A 266 -3.62 2.09 -22.07
CA THR A 266 -3.00 0.99 -21.34
C THR A 266 -3.32 0.97 -19.84
N LYS A 267 -4.12 1.94 -19.35
CA LYS A 267 -4.39 2.07 -17.93
C LYS A 267 -5.82 2.54 -17.65
N ASP A 268 -6.38 2.06 -16.53
CA ASP A 268 -7.68 2.51 -15.99
C ASP A 268 -8.89 2.25 -16.91
N LEU A 269 -8.86 1.21 -17.72
CA LEU A 269 -9.98 0.84 -18.58
C LEU A 269 -11.16 0.27 -17.79
N ASP A 270 -12.38 0.46 -18.27
CA ASP A 270 -13.60 0.00 -17.59
C ASP A 270 -13.69 -1.53 -17.49
N GLU A 271 -13.06 -2.28 -18.39
CA GLU A 271 -12.94 -3.74 -18.36
C GLU A 271 -12.20 -4.24 -17.12
N THR A 272 -11.24 -3.45 -16.62
CA THR A 272 -10.54 -3.74 -15.36
C THR A 272 -11.49 -3.76 -14.16
N VAL A 273 -12.42 -2.80 -14.12
CA VAL A 273 -13.44 -2.73 -13.06
C VAL A 273 -14.32 -3.98 -13.10
N GLU A 274 -14.72 -4.41 -14.30
CA GLU A 274 -15.51 -5.62 -14.51
C GLU A 274 -14.78 -6.87 -14.00
N MET A 275 -13.46 -6.95 -14.19
CA MET A 275 -12.66 -8.06 -13.72
C MET A 275 -12.61 -8.13 -12.18
N VAL A 276 -12.50 -6.98 -11.50
CA VAL A 276 -12.59 -6.90 -10.03
C VAL A 276 -13.92 -7.45 -9.51
N TYR A 277 -15.02 -7.13 -10.19
CA TYR A 277 -16.34 -7.68 -9.81
C TYR A 277 -16.41 -9.20 -10.00
N GLN A 278 -15.81 -9.72 -11.06
CA GLN A 278 -15.75 -11.17 -11.30
C GLN A 278 -14.89 -11.89 -10.26
N TRP A 279 -13.77 -11.32 -9.80
CA TRP A 279 -13.02 -11.89 -8.68
C TRP A 279 -13.84 -11.83 -7.40
N ARG A 280 -14.57 -10.74 -7.15
CA ARG A 280 -15.43 -10.66 -5.98
C ARG A 280 -16.48 -11.79 -5.94
N GLU A 281 -17.03 -12.20 -7.07
CA GLU A 281 -17.93 -13.33 -7.17
C GLU A 281 -17.26 -14.64 -6.70
N VAL A 282 -15.95 -14.83 -6.98
CA VAL A 282 -15.18 -15.97 -6.47
C VAL A 282 -15.03 -15.93 -4.94
N PHE A 283 -14.78 -14.75 -4.38
CA PHE A 283 -14.72 -14.58 -2.92
C PHE A 283 -16.06 -14.91 -2.25
N ASP A 284 -17.16 -14.46 -2.84
CA ASP A 284 -18.50 -14.71 -2.34
C ASP A 284 -18.87 -16.21 -2.50
N GLU A 285 -18.47 -16.88 -3.60
CA GLU A 285 -18.60 -18.33 -3.79
C GLU A 285 -17.93 -19.12 -2.64
N ILE A 286 -16.69 -18.76 -2.28
CA ILE A 286 -15.97 -19.46 -1.21
C ILE A 286 -16.59 -19.16 0.17
N LYS A 287 -17.02 -17.90 0.40
CA LYS A 287 -17.76 -17.52 1.62
C LYS A 287 -19.05 -18.33 1.78
N GLU A 288 -19.77 -18.61 0.70
CA GLU A 288 -20.98 -19.45 0.74
C GLU A 288 -20.67 -20.91 1.16
N LYS A 289 -19.49 -21.43 0.78
CA LYS A 289 -19.06 -22.80 1.11
C LYS A 289 -18.67 -22.97 2.58
N ASP A 290 -17.94 -22.01 3.16
CA ASP A 290 -17.34 -22.17 4.50
C ASP A 290 -17.80 -21.14 5.54
N GLY A 291 -18.58 -20.13 5.14
CA GLY A 291 -19.11 -19.09 6.01
C GLY A 291 -18.09 -18.03 6.45
N LEU A 292 -16.84 -18.09 5.96
CA LEU A 292 -15.78 -17.18 6.36
C LEU A 292 -15.67 -16.00 5.40
N PRO A 293 -15.86 -14.76 5.89
CA PRO A 293 -15.67 -13.57 5.06
C PRO A 293 -14.18 -13.34 4.75
N ARG A 294 -13.92 -12.92 3.51
CA ARG A 294 -12.59 -12.59 2.99
C ARG A 294 -12.52 -11.18 2.47
N VAL A 295 -11.33 -10.61 2.42
CA VAL A 295 -11.09 -9.25 1.96
C VAL A 295 -10.33 -9.23 0.64
N MET A 296 -10.78 -8.39 -0.30
CA MET A 296 -10.05 -8.01 -1.50
C MET A 296 -9.57 -6.57 -1.33
N MET A 297 -8.26 -6.38 -1.43
CA MET A 297 -7.55 -5.12 -1.33
C MET A 297 -6.96 -4.83 -2.71
N THR A 298 -7.41 -3.78 -3.41
CA THR A 298 -6.95 -3.52 -4.78
C THR A 298 -5.94 -2.38 -4.82
N GLU A 299 -4.84 -2.62 -5.51
CA GLU A 299 -3.78 -1.63 -5.69
C GLU A 299 -3.92 -0.97 -7.06
N ALA A 300 -4.14 0.36 -7.03
CA ALA A 300 -4.14 1.20 -8.21
C ALA A 300 -3.80 2.64 -7.85
N TYR A 301 -2.77 3.20 -8.49
CA TYR A 301 -2.48 4.63 -8.46
C TYR A 301 -3.33 5.33 -9.52
N SER A 302 -4.62 5.46 -9.24
CA SER A 302 -5.63 5.96 -10.15
C SER A 302 -6.33 7.20 -9.60
N SER A 303 -7.12 7.89 -10.44
CA SER A 303 -7.94 9.00 -9.98
C SER A 303 -8.93 8.56 -8.90
N PRO A 304 -9.34 9.46 -7.98
CA PRO A 304 -10.34 9.12 -6.97
C PRO A 304 -11.63 8.56 -7.58
N GLN A 305 -12.04 9.06 -8.73
CA GLN A 305 -13.24 8.60 -9.44
C GLN A 305 -13.09 7.13 -9.90
N MET A 306 -11.91 6.77 -10.40
CA MET A 306 -11.63 5.40 -10.82
C MET A 306 -11.52 4.47 -9.62
N THR A 307 -10.78 4.88 -8.58
CA THR A 307 -10.67 4.11 -7.33
C THR A 307 -12.03 3.78 -6.72
N MET A 308 -12.99 4.73 -6.78
CA MET A 308 -14.34 4.49 -6.24
C MET A 308 -15.13 3.45 -7.04
N LYS A 309 -14.87 3.26 -8.34
CA LYS A 309 -15.51 2.20 -9.13
C LYS A 309 -15.14 0.79 -8.62
N TYR A 310 -13.94 0.63 -8.05
CA TYR A 310 -13.51 -0.67 -7.52
C TYR A 310 -14.30 -1.15 -6.30
N PHE A 311 -14.96 -0.26 -5.55
CA PHE A 311 -15.88 -0.68 -4.47
C PHE A 311 -17.12 -1.40 -4.97
N GLY A 312 -17.60 -1.03 -6.16
CA GLY A 312 -18.81 -1.58 -6.76
C GLY A 312 -19.65 -0.53 -7.49
N ALA A 313 -20.64 -1.00 -8.23
CA ALA A 313 -21.60 -0.16 -8.94
C ALA A 313 -23.00 -0.80 -8.94
N GLY A 314 -24.00 -0.04 -8.53
CA GLY A 314 -25.38 -0.52 -8.40
C GLY A 314 -25.47 -1.67 -7.39
N ASP A 315 -25.99 -2.82 -7.81
CA ASP A 315 -26.11 -4.01 -6.97
C ASP A 315 -24.84 -4.90 -7.01
N ARG A 316 -23.87 -4.58 -7.84
CA ARG A 316 -22.60 -5.33 -7.96
C ARG A 316 -21.59 -4.83 -6.97
N LYS A 317 -21.01 -5.76 -6.21
CA LYS A 317 -19.94 -5.49 -5.25
C LYS A 317 -18.58 -5.72 -5.88
N GLY A 318 -17.64 -4.87 -5.53
CA GLY A 318 -16.24 -5.00 -5.89
C GLY A 318 -15.36 -5.32 -4.69
N ALA A 319 -14.18 -4.75 -4.66
CA ALA A 319 -13.23 -4.88 -3.57
C ALA A 319 -13.77 -4.22 -2.29
N GLN A 320 -13.49 -4.84 -1.16
CA GLN A 320 -13.83 -4.25 0.14
C GLN A 320 -12.89 -3.10 0.51
N MET A 321 -11.67 -3.08 -0.06
CA MET A 321 -10.63 -2.17 0.34
C MET A 321 -9.75 -1.73 -0.85
N PRO A 322 -10.33 -0.95 -1.80
CA PRO A 322 -9.49 -0.23 -2.75
C PRO A 322 -8.54 0.70 -1.99
N PHE A 323 -7.22 0.59 -2.23
CA PHE A 323 -6.23 1.35 -1.48
C PHE A 323 -6.37 2.85 -1.67
N ASN A 324 -6.20 3.55 -0.57
CA ASN A 324 -6.16 5.01 -0.49
C ASN A 324 -4.70 5.47 -0.32
N PHE A 325 -4.10 5.90 -1.40
CA PHE A 325 -2.70 6.32 -1.42
C PHE A 325 -2.48 7.83 -1.22
N VAL A 326 -3.48 8.59 -0.79
CA VAL A 326 -3.35 10.06 -0.63
C VAL A 326 -2.20 10.48 0.30
N LEU A 327 -1.86 9.66 1.31
CA LEU A 327 -0.71 9.91 2.20
C LEU A 327 0.64 9.59 1.54
N ILE A 328 0.63 8.89 0.41
CA ILE A 328 1.81 8.58 -0.39
C ILE A 328 1.94 9.58 -1.53
N SER A 329 0.87 9.78 -2.30
CA SER A 329 0.89 10.49 -3.58
C SER A 329 0.65 12.00 -3.47
N ASP A 330 -0.19 12.44 -2.52
CA ASP A 330 -0.72 13.81 -2.52
C ASP A 330 0.00 14.73 -1.52
N VAL A 331 0.68 14.16 -0.51
CA VAL A 331 1.29 14.93 0.60
C VAL A 331 2.66 14.39 1.02
N ASN A 332 3.46 15.27 1.61
CA ASN A 332 4.79 14.98 2.15
C ASN A 332 5.14 15.96 3.28
N GLY A 333 6.38 15.92 3.79
CA GLY A 333 6.83 16.78 4.89
C GLY A 333 6.79 18.30 4.61
N ALA A 334 6.73 18.72 3.34
CA ALA A 334 6.58 20.12 2.97
C ALA A 334 5.10 20.59 2.95
N SER A 335 4.14 19.65 2.91
CA SER A 335 2.71 19.96 2.82
C SER A 335 2.21 20.75 4.01
N SER A 336 1.34 21.73 3.76
CA SER A 336 0.65 22.48 4.81
C SER A 336 -0.45 21.64 5.48
N ALA A 337 -0.86 22.04 6.68
CA ALA A 337 -1.98 21.43 7.36
C ALA A 337 -3.29 21.46 6.53
N ALA A 338 -3.46 22.49 5.69
CA ALA A 338 -4.61 22.61 4.80
C ALA A 338 -4.55 21.60 3.64
N GLU A 339 -3.37 21.33 3.07
CA GLU A 339 -3.16 20.33 2.03
C GLU A 339 -3.35 18.91 2.60
N ILE A 340 -2.80 18.64 3.79
CA ILE A 340 -3.05 17.37 4.51
C ILE A 340 -4.57 17.16 4.71
N LYS A 341 -5.25 18.17 5.27
CA LYS A 341 -6.70 18.11 5.46
C LYS A 341 -7.44 17.85 4.15
N TYR A 342 -7.06 18.55 3.08
CA TYR A 342 -7.71 18.40 1.78
C TYR A 342 -7.54 16.97 1.22
N ALA A 343 -6.34 16.41 1.29
CA ALA A 343 -6.07 15.04 0.84
C ALA A 343 -6.91 14.01 1.59
N LEU A 344 -6.96 14.11 2.93
CA LEU A 344 -7.74 13.19 3.77
C LEU A 344 -9.26 13.32 3.52
N ASP A 345 -9.78 14.54 3.52
CA ASP A 345 -11.20 14.80 3.33
C ASP A 345 -11.67 14.47 1.90
N LYS A 346 -10.79 14.61 0.89
CA LYS A 346 -11.04 14.23 -0.49
C LYS A 346 -11.47 12.77 -0.59
N PHE A 347 -10.70 11.84 -0.02
CA PHE A 347 -11.03 10.42 -0.07
C PHE A 347 -12.34 10.12 0.70
N LEU A 348 -12.51 10.68 1.90
CA LEU A 348 -13.73 10.51 2.70
C LEU A 348 -14.98 11.04 1.98
N THR A 349 -14.83 12.07 1.16
CA THR A 349 -15.93 12.67 0.39
C THR A 349 -16.33 11.82 -0.81
N PHE A 350 -15.36 11.24 -1.51
CA PHE A 350 -15.63 10.45 -2.71
C PHE A 350 -16.06 9.01 -2.42
N LYS A 351 -15.61 8.42 -1.31
CA LYS A 351 -15.94 7.02 -1.01
C LYS A 351 -17.46 6.81 -0.90
N PRO A 352 -17.99 5.66 -1.32
CA PRO A 352 -19.40 5.31 -1.11
C PRO A 352 -19.75 5.35 0.39
N ILE A 353 -21.00 5.75 0.69
CA ILE A 353 -21.44 6.02 2.07
C ILE A 353 -21.29 4.80 2.99
N ASP A 354 -21.63 3.61 2.48
CA ASP A 354 -21.66 2.37 3.26
C ASP A 354 -20.30 1.65 3.30
N GLU A 355 -19.30 2.16 2.57
CA GLU A 355 -17.97 1.57 2.48
C GLU A 355 -16.98 2.23 3.49
N HIS A 356 -15.92 1.51 3.84
CA HIS A 356 -14.88 1.99 4.75
C HIS A 356 -13.72 2.61 3.99
N ALA A 357 -13.19 3.71 4.50
CA ALA A 357 -11.90 4.22 4.06
C ALA A 357 -10.77 3.32 4.57
N ASN A 358 -9.61 3.42 3.95
CA ASN A 358 -8.37 2.87 4.49
C ASN A 358 -7.25 3.92 4.40
N TRP A 359 -6.21 3.76 5.21
CA TRP A 359 -5.11 4.72 5.32
C TRP A 359 -3.80 3.98 5.19
N VAL A 360 -3.08 4.26 4.11
CA VAL A 360 -1.79 3.68 3.75
C VAL A 360 -0.78 4.82 3.68
N ALA A 361 0.14 4.86 4.64
CA ALA A 361 1.15 5.91 4.69
C ALA A 361 2.47 5.50 4.01
N GLY A 362 2.75 4.22 3.87
CA GLY A 362 3.93 3.69 3.19
C GLY A 362 3.69 2.27 2.69
N ASN A 363 4.55 1.83 1.79
CA ASN A 363 4.62 0.48 1.25
C ASN A 363 6.05 0.20 0.73
N HIS A 364 6.29 -0.93 0.10
CA HIS A 364 7.59 -1.34 -0.44
C HIS A 364 7.97 -0.69 -1.79
N ASP A 365 7.12 0.17 -2.34
CA ASP A 365 7.35 0.89 -3.59
C ASP A 365 7.60 2.38 -3.41
N ASN A 366 7.54 2.85 -2.17
CA ASN A 366 7.67 4.27 -1.87
C ASN A 366 8.54 4.48 -0.63
N SER A 367 9.39 5.51 -0.70
CA SER A 367 10.23 5.98 0.40
C SER A 367 9.48 5.98 1.74
N ARG A 368 10.13 5.54 2.81
CA ARG A 368 9.52 5.37 4.13
C ARG A 368 8.96 6.67 4.70
N VAL A 369 7.93 6.56 5.52
CA VAL A 369 7.26 7.70 6.19
C VAL A 369 8.27 8.62 6.88
N ALA A 370 9.21 8.06 7.64
CA ALA A 370 10.23 8.84 8.36
C ALA A 370 11.17 9.61 7.42
N SER A 371 11.40 9.13 6.19
CA SER A 371 12.19 9.81 5.17
C SER A 371 11.39 10.86 4.40
N ARG A 372 10.12 10.59 4.07
CA ARG A 372 9.26 11.51 3.30
C ARG A 372 8.70 12.67 4.12
N PHE A 373 8.37 12.43 5.38
CA PHE A 373 7.87 13.47 6.29
C PHE A 373 8.96 14.00 7.22
N SER A 374 9.41 13.26 8.12
CA SER A 374 10.59 13.34 8.99
C SER A 374 10.47 12.29 10.10
N PRO A 375 11.58 11.89 10.77
CA PRO A 375 11.51 10.99 11.92
C PRO A 375 10.62 11.51 13.05
N GLU A 376 10.57 12.83 13.26
CA GLU A 376 9.78 13.47 14.32
C GLU A 376 8.27 13.38 14.06
N LEU A 377 7.84 13.21 12.80
CA LEU A 377 6.41 13.17 12.43
C LEU A 377 5.83 11.74 12.36
N VAL A 378 6.66 10.71 12.55
CA VAL A 378 6.24 9.29 12.48
C VAL A 378 5.03 9.03 13.37
N ASP A 379 5.05 9.47 14.62
CA ASP A 379 3.93 9.27 15.55
C ASP A 379 2.66 9.99 15.09
N GLY A 380 2.81 11.20 14.54
CA GLY A 380 1.68 11.96 13.99
C GLY A 380 1.04 11.29 12.79
N ILE A 381 1.85 10.73 11.89
CA ILE A 381 1.34 9.95 10.73
C ILE A 381 0.68 8.65 11.21
N ASN A 382 1.27 7.95 12.18
CA ASN A 382 0.65 6.77 12.80
C ASN A 382 -0.68 7.12 13.49
N MET A 383 -0.81 8.31 14.11
CA MET A 383 -2.09 8.79 14.65
C MET A 383 -3.14 8.98 13.55
N ILE A 384 -2.77 9.49 12.37
CA ILE A 384 -3.67 9.57 11.21
C ILE A 384 -4.05 8.16 10.76
N THR A 385 -3.06 7.33 10.44
CA THR A 385 -3.27 5.98 9.90
C THR A 385 -4.16 5.13 10.80
N LEU A 386 -3.99 5.21 12.12
CA LEU A 386 -4.70 4.34 13.06
C LEU A 386 -5.99 4.93 13.64
N LEU A 387 -6.15 6.26 13.69
CA LEU A 387 -7.27 6.89 14.40
C LEU A 387 -8.28 7.61 13.50
N MET A 388 -7.98 7.83 12.22
CA MET A 388 -8.96 8.31 11.24
C MET A 388 -10.10 7.28 11.05
N PRO A 389 -11.27 7.70 10.52
CA PRO A 389 -12.35 6.76 10.20
C PRO A 389 -11.89 5.75 9.13
N GLY A 390 -11.97 4.47 9.43
CA GLY A 390 -11.62 3.44 8.46
C GLY A 390 -10.55 2.46 8.96
N ILE A 391 -9.83 1.85 8.04
CA ILE A 391 -8.90 0.75 8.25
C ILE A 391 -7.47 1.28 8.18
N GLY A 392 -6.64 0.96 9.18
CA GLY A 392 -5.21 1.30 9.16
C GLY A 392 -4.39 0.21 8.48
N VAL A 393 -3.44 0.61 7.62
CA VAL A 393 -2.44 -0.26 7.02
C VAL A 393 -1.06 0.28 7.35
N THR A 394 -0.23 -0.54 7.94
CA THR A 394 1.14 -0.21 8.36
C THR A 394 2.12 -1.01 7.52
N TYR A 395 3.12 -0.38 6.94
CA TYR A 395 4.25 -1.06 6.33
C TYR A 395 5.30 -1.38 7.40
N MET A 396 5.91 -2.56 7.34
CA MET A 396 6.92 -3.00 8.31
C MET A 396 7.99 -1.94 8.54
N GLY A 397 8.22 -1.60 9.82
CA GLY A 397 9.18 -0.58 10.25
C GLY A 397 8.59 0.81 10.51
N GLU A 398 7.35 1.09 10.10
CA GLU A 398 6.69 2.36 10.45
C GLU A 398 6.47 2.49 11.96
N GLU A 399 6.19 1.39 12.64
CA GLU A 399 5.96 1.34 14.09
C GLU A 399 7.20 1.68 14.92
N ILE A 400 8.40 1.53 14.35
CA ILE A 400 9.68 1.88 14.99
C ILE A 400 10.34 3.10 14.36
N GLY A 401 9.74 3.70 13.33
CA GLY A 401 10.27 4.86 12.63
C GLY A 401 11.47 4.58 11.74
N MET A 402 11.54 3.39 11.10
CA MET A 402 12.59 3.09 10.12
C MET A 402 12.65 4.14 9.01
N VAL A 403 13.86 4.52 8.65
CA VAL A 403 14.17 5.40 7.51
C VAL A 403 14.63 4.57 6.31
N ASP A 404 14.67 5.19 5.14
CA ASP A 404 15.28 4.61 3.96
C ASP A 404 16.75 4.29 4.21
N GLY A 405 17.19 3.09 3.83
CA GLY A 405 18.59 2.71 3.91
C GLY A 405 19.38 3.23 2.72
N TYR A 406 20.65 3.49 2.91
CA TYR A 406 21.55 3.76 1.79
C TYR A 406 21.91 2.45 1.09
N VAL A 407 21.65 2.38 -0.22
CA VAL A 407 22.05 1.28 -1.10
C VAL A 407 22.93 1.87 -2.20
N SER A 408 24.15 1.37 -2.37
CA SER A 408 25.08 1.86 -3.40
C SER A 408 24.62 1.41 -4.80
N TRP A 409 25.19 2.04 -5.86
CA TRP A 409 24.93 1.58 -7.23
C TRP A 409 25.31 0.12 -7.43
N GLU A 410 26.43 -0.31 -6.83
CA GLU A 410 26.93 -1.67 -6.91
C GLU A 410 26.04 -2.68 -6.17
N ASP A 411 25.34 -2.23 -5.15
CA ASP A 411 24.42 -3.05 -4.35
C ASP A 411 22.97 -2.95 -4.82
N THR A 412 22.66 -2.02 -5.75
CA THR A 412 21.30 -1.82 -6.28
C THR A 412 20.88 -3.04 -7.10
N VAL A 413 19.70 -3.55 -6.79
CA VAL A 413 19.12 -4.73 -7.43
C VAL A 413 17.72 -4.46 -7.98
N ASP A 414 17.08 -3.36 -7.58
CA ASP A 414 15.76 -2.98 -8.08
C ASP A 414 15.79 -2.65 -9.58
N PRO A 415 14.96 -3.31 -10.41
CA PRO A 415 14.88 -3.05 -11.85
C PRO A 415 14.65 -1.57 -12.19
N SER A 416 13.85 -0.85 -11.39
CA SER A 416 13.57 0.56 -11.63
C SER A 416 14.82 1.42 -11.52
N GLY A 417 15.68 1.15 -10.53
CA GLY A 417 16.98 1.81 -10.38
C GLY A 417 17.98 1.37 -11.46
N CYS A 418 18.11 0.06 -11.69
CA CYS A 418 19.05 -0.51 -12.66
C CYS A 418 18.78 -0.02 -14.10
N ASN A 419 17.51 0.06 -14.52
CA ASN A 419 17.13 0.48 -15.88
C ASN A 419 17.35 1.97 -16.16
N THR A 420 17.73 2.77 -15.16
CA THR A 420 18.17 4.15 -15.39
C THR A 420 19.49 4.20 -16.14
N ASP A 421 20.34 3.17 -16.04
CA ASP A 421 21.72 3.13 -16.54
C ASP A 421 22.57 4.34 -16.02
N ASP A 422 22.16 4.98 -14.91
CA ASP A 422 22.76 6.19 -14.34
C ASP A 422 23.28 5.92 -12.91
N PRO A 423 24.57 5.66 -12.73
CA PRO A 423 25.17 5.39 -11.43
C PRO A 423 25.19 6.59 -10.47
N ILE A 424 24.76 7.77 -10.93
CA ILE A 424 24.73 8.99 -10.12
C ILE A 424 23.33 9.25 -9.56
N ASN A 425 22.29 9.05 -10.38
CA ASN A 425 20.91 9.41 -10.04
C ASN A 425 19.95 8.21 -9.89
N TYR A 426 20.45 6.96 -10.00
CA TYR A 426 19.64 5.73 -9.89
C TYR A 426 18.74 5.72 -8.66
N TRP A 427 19.20 6.30 -7.55
CA TRP A 427 18.52 6.33 -6.27
C TRP A 427 17.16 7.06 -6.32
N ILE A 428 16.93 7.92 -7.33
CA ILE A 428 15.65 8.61 -7.53
C ILE A 428 14.54 7.61 -7.96
N ALA A 429 14.94 6.56 -8.68
CA ALA A 429 14.02 5.56 -9.20
C ALA A 429 14.06 4.25 -8.43
N SER A 430 15.13 3.99 -7.67
CA SER A 430 15.31 2.74 -6.93
C SER A 430 14.39 2.67 -5.71
N ARG A 431 13.75 1.50 -5.54
CA ARG A 431 12.93 1.14 -4.38
C ARG A 431 13.71 0.35 -3.33
N ASP A 432 14.99 0.07 -3.55
CA ASP A 432 15.83 -0.67 -2.58
C ASP A 432 15.94 0.03 -1.21
N PRO A 433 16.01 1.39 -1.12
CA PRO A 433 16.14 2.09 0.15
C PRO A 433 15.06 1.75 1.18
N GLU A 434 13.80 1.67 0.77
CA GLU A 434 12.67 1.33 1.66
C GLU A 434 12.52 -0.17 1.90
N ARG A 435 13.22 -1.01 1.11
CA ARG A 435 13.19 -2.48 1.20
C ARG A 435 14.32 -3.09 2.02
N THR A 436 15.20 -2.25 2.61
CA THR A 436 16.30 -2.72 3.46
C THR A 436 15.80 -3.56 4.64
N PRO A 437 16.64 -4.52 5.15
CA PRO A 437 16.26 -5.45 6.20
C PRO A 437 15.68 -4.80 7.46
N PHE A 438 14.65 -5.43 8.03
CA PHE A 438 13.99 -4.99 9.25
C PHE A 438 14.93 -5.05 10.48
N GLN A 439 14.78 -4.07 11.38
CA GLN A 439 15.70 -3.84 12.48
C GLN A 439 15.16 -4.41 13.81
N TRP A 440 15.52 -5.65 14.12
CA TRP A 440 15.06 -6.35 15.32
C TRP A 440 15.83 -5.96 16.58
N ASN A 441 17.17 -5.88 16.49
CA ASN A 441 18.07 -5.61 17.61
C ASN A 441 19.42 -5.06 17.14
N ALA A 442 20.34 -4.80 18.09
CA ALA A 442 21.67 -4.24 17.81
C ALA A 442 22.73 -5.30 17.42
N ASN A 443 22.34 -6.56 17.21
CA ASN A 443 23.26 -7.62 16.81
C ASN A 443 23.61 -7.55 15.32
N LYS A 444 24.44 -8.50 14.85
CA LYS A 444 24.82 -8.66 13.45
C LYS A 444 23.56 -8.59 12.55
N ASN A 445 23.69 -7.88 11.44
CA ASN A 445 22.61 -7.68 10.46
C ASN A 445 21.29 -7.18 11.09
N ALA A 446 21.38 -6.35 12.14
CA ALA A 446 20.21 -5.84 12.89
C ALA A 446 19.32 -6.96 13.50
N GLY A 447 19.86 -8.16 13.73
CA GLY A 447 19.08 -9.33 14.13
C GLY A 447 18.14 -9.88 13.06
N PHE A 448 18.20 -9.37 11.86
CA PHE A 448 17.44 -9.87 10.71
C PHE A 448 17.93 -11.27 10.30
N SER A 449 19.25 -11.46 10.21
CA SER A 449 19.91 -12.68 9.75
C SER A 449 21.16 -12.98 10.58
N ASP A 450 21.40 -14.25 10.86
CA ASP A 450 22.68 -14.75 11.43
C ASP A 450 23.74 -15.02 10.33
N GLY A 451 23.35 -14.94 9.07
CA GLY A 451 24.20 -15.13 7.89
C GLY A 451 25.31 -14.08 7.74
N ASP A 452 26.25 -14.33 6.83
CA ASP A 452 27.38 -13.41 6.62
C ASP A 452 27.01 -12.19 5.80
N LYS A 453 25.99 -12.28 4.97
CA LYS A 453 25.47 -11.22 4.09
C LYS A 453 23.96 -11.16 4.16
N THR A 454 23.40 -10.01 3.82
CA THR A 454 21.98 -9.79 3.59
C THR A 454 21.76 -9.45 2.13
N TRP A 455 20.58 -9.72 1.58
CA TRP A 455 20.25 -9.47 0.17
C TRP A 455 20.36 -7.98 -0.21
N LEU A 456 20.03 -7.07 0.71
CA LEU A 456 20.32 -5.64 0.67
C LEU A 456 21.09 -5.25 1.92
N PRO A 457 21.91 -4.17 1.91
CA PRO A 457 22.57 -3.66 3.10
C PRO A 457 21.57 -3.32 4.20
N VAL A 458 21.92 -3.57 5.45
CA VAL A 458 21.15 -3.08 6.60
C VAL A 458 21.32 -1.57 6.72
N ALA A 459 20.23 -0.83 6.93
CA ALA A 459 20.28 0.62 7.09
C ALA A 459 21.15 1.01 8.32
N ALA A 460 21.96 2.05 8.17
CA ALA A 460 22.81 2.55 9.23
C ALA A 460 22.01 3.06 10.44
N GLY A 461 22.56 2.97 11.63
CA GLY A 461 21.94 3.44 12.87
C GLY A 461 21.01 2.41 13.53
N PHE A 462 20.93 1.20 12.99
CA PHE A 462 20.11 0.12 13.56
C PHE A 462 20.47 -0.22 14.99
N GLU A 463 21.69 0.06 15.45
CA GLU A 463 22.13 -0.18 16.82
C GLU A 463 21.28 0.60 17.85
N ASN A 464 20.72 1.73 17.43
CA ASN A 464 19.89 2.60 18.28
C ASN A 464 18.42 2.63 17.86
N LEU A 465 18.13 2.29 16.58
CA LEU A 465 16.78 2.28 16.02
C LEU A 465 16.39 0.84 15.68
N ASN A 466 15.83 0.13 16.65
CA ASN A 466 15.42 -1.26 16.49
C ASN A 466 14.33 -1.63 17.53
N VAL A 467 13.68 -2.76 17.32
CA VAL A 467 12.58 -3.23 18.17
C VAL A 467 13.00 -3.43 19.62
N GLU A 468 14.15 -4.07 19.85
CA GLU A 468 14.62 -4.41 21.21
C GLU A 468 14.88 -3.15 22.05
N VAL A 469 15.65 -2.19 21.53
CA VAL A 469 15.93 -0.91 22.19
C VAL A 469 14.64 -0.14 22.47
N GLN A 470 13.71 -0.12 21.50
CA GLN A 470 12.45 0.62 21.66
C GLN A 470 11.47 -0.04 22.63
N ARG A 471 11.51 -1.36 22.80
CA ARG A 471 10.73 -2.05 23.84
C ARG A 471 11.15 -1.61 25.24
N GLU A 472 12.46 -1.42 25.46
CA GLU A 472 13.03 -1.02 26.74
C GLU A 472 12.94 0.49 27.00
N THR A 473 12.71 1.29 25.97
CA THR A 473 12.59 2.76 26.06
C THR A 473 11.14 3.15 26.29
N GLU A 474 10.83 3.72 27.48
CA GLU A 474 9.45 4.11 27.85
C GLU A 474 8.81 5.01 26.79
N ASN A 475 9.54 6.02 26.32
CA ASN A 475 9.08 6.97 25.30
C ASN A 475 9.73 6.64 23.95
N SER A 476 9.12 5.72 23.20
CA SER A 476 9.57 5.26 21.88
C SER A 476 8.43 5.19 20.89
N HIS A 477 8.73 5.26 19.58
CA HIS A 477 7.73 5.10 18.51
C HIS A 477 6.94 3.80 18.67
N LEU A 478 7.62 2.69 18.98
CA LEU A 478 7.01 1.39 19.21
C LEU A 478 5.94 1.44 20.32
N ASN A 479 6.25 2.09 21.45
CA ASN A 479 5.32 2.18 22.56
C ASN A 479 4.18 3.15 22.28
N VAL A 480 4.41 4.23 21.53
CA VAL A 480 3.36 5.12 21.02
C VAL A 480 2.44 4.34 20.07
N TYR A 481 3.00 3.57 19.12
CA TYR A 481 2.22 2.74 18.19
C TYR A 481 1.33 1.73 18.92
N LYS A 482 1.86 1.01 19.92
CA LYS A 482 1.10 0.06 20.77
C LYS A 482 -0.03 0.75 21.53
N ALA A 483 0.21 1.95 22.03
CA ALA A 483 -0.82 2.76 22.70
C ALA A 483 -1.92 3.17 21.72
N LEU A 484 -1.57 3.60 20.50
CA LEU A 484 -2.52 3.93 19.43
C LEU A 484 -3.36 2.73 19.01
N SER A 485 -2.73 1.58 18.79
CA SER A 485 -3.39 0.32 18.45
C SER A 485 -4.40 -0.09 19.53
N THR A 486 -4.00 0.00 20.80
CA THR A 486 -4.89 -0.25 21.94
C THR A 486 -6.06 0.72 21.96
N LEU A 487 -5.79 2.03 21.81
CA LEU A 487 -6.82 3.07 21.82
C LEU A 487 -7.83 2.91 20.68
N ARG A 488 -7.37 2.44 19.49
CA ARG A 488 -8.22 2.16 18.32
C ARG A 488 -9.34 1.17 18.64
N THR A 489 -9.21 0.31 19.65
CA THR A 489 -10.25 -0.64 20.06
C THR A 489 -11.46 0.04 20.69
N ASP A 490 -11.35 1.32 21.08
CA ASP A 490 -12.46 2.10 21.65
C ASP A 490 -13.58 2.32 20.61
N LYS A 491 -14.83 2.26 21.07
CA LYS A 491 -16.03 2.49 20.24
C LYS A 491 -16.01 3.83 19.49
N VAL A 492 -15.33 4.84 20.02
CA VAL A 492 -15.15 6.13 19.35
C VAL A 492 -14.45 5.97 18.00
N PHE A 493 -13.44 5.11 17.92
CA PHE A 493 -12.70 4.91 16.67
C PHE A 493 -13.36 3.87 15.75
N ARG A 494 -14.14 2.96 16.29
CA ARG A 494 -14.89 1.96 15.51
C ARG A 494 -16.17 2.51 14.89
N TYR A 495 -16.95 3.28 15.64
CA TYR A 495 -18.30 3.74 15.27
C TYR A 495 -18.45 5.25 15.28
N GLY A 496 -17.44 5.98 15.73
CA GLY A 496 -17.52 7.41 15.97
C GLY A 496 -17.57 8.25 14.70
N ARG A 497 -18.19 9.42 14.85
CA ARG A 497 -18.21 10.48 13.85
C ARG A 497 -16.83 11.14 13.74
N TYR A 498 -16.66 11.95 12.71
CA TYR A 498 -15.41 12.63 12.39
C TYR A 498 -15.69 14.06 11.93
N GLU A 499 -14.81 14.97 12.35
CA GLU A 499 -14.64 16.29 11.76
C GLU A 499 -13.17 16.72 11.87
N SER A 500 -12.73 17.63 11.02
CA SER A 500 -11.33 18.05 10.94
C SER A 500 -11.19 19.55 10.72
N VAL A 501 -10.05 20.10 11.09
CA VAL A 501 -9.68 21.51 10.87
C VAL A 501 -8.18 21.66 10.66
N ALA A 502 -7.78 22.57 9.77
CA ALA A 502 -6.46 23.14 9.73
C ALA A 502 -6.50 24.49 10.47
N PHE A 503 -5.92 24.57 11.65
CA PHE A 503 -5.94 25.79 12.48
C PHE A 503 -5.07 26.90 11.89
N ASN A 504 -3.98 26.52 11.27
CA ASN A 504 -3.00 27.41 10.63
C ASN A 504 -2.16 26.62 9.61
N GLU A 505 -1.06 27.17 9.16
CA GLU A 505 -0.15 26.57 8.19
C GLU A 505 0.42 25.19 8.64
N GLY A 506 0.68 25.03 9.97
CA GLY A 506 1.33 23.85 10.51
C GLY A 506 0.40 22.86 11.21
N VAL A 507 -0.69 23.33 11.84
CA VAL A 507 -1.47 22.48 12.76
C VAL A 507 -2.74 21.98 12.12
N PHE A 508 -2.77 20.66 11.91
CA PHE A 508 -3.96 19.90 11.55
C PHE A 508 -4.53 19.23 12.80
N ALA A 509 -5.86 19.21 12.93
CA ALA A 509 -6.53 18.47 13.98
C ALA A 509 -7.81 17.81 13.47
N PHE A 510 -8.15 16.68 14.07
CA PHE A 510 -9.44 16.05 13.86
C PHE A 510 -10.04 15.54 15.16
N ARG A 511 -11.37 15.58 15.23
CA ARG A 511 -12.16 15.05 16.34
C ARG A 511 -12.85 13.76 15.92
N ARG A 512 -12.82 12.75 16.81
CA ARG A 512 -13.62 11.53 16.75
C ARG A 512 -14.52 11.50 17.96
N TRP A 513 -15.82 11.21 17.78
CA TRP A 513 -16.74 11.11 18.90
C TRP A 513 -17.83 10.07 18.70
N TYR A 514 -18.21 9.43 19.80
CA TYR A 514 -19.29 8.47 19.85
C TYR A 514 -20.04 8.63 21.19
N ASN A 515 -21.35 8.88 21.11
CA ASN A 515 -22.16 9.26 22.29
C ASN A 515 -21.55 10.50 22.98
N LYS A 516 -21.25 10.38 24.30
CA LYS A 516 -20.67 11.46 25.12
C LYS A 516 -19.15 11.45 25.20
N LYS A 517 -18.47 10.52 24.49
CA LYS A 517 -17.02 10.39 24.53
C LYS A 517 -16.42 10.94 23.25
N ALA A 518 -15.40 11.77 23.39
CA ALA A 518 -14.70 12.37 22.26
C ALA A 518 -13.20 12.40 22.50
N TYR A 519 -12.46 12.24 21.39
CA TYR A 519 -11.03 12.43 21.30
C TYR A 519 -10.71 13.44 20.20
N ILE A 520 -9.64 14.20 20.41
CA ILE A 520 -9.07 15.12 19.43
C ILE A 520 -7.63 14.71 19.17
N VAL A 521 -7.28 14.53 17.93
CA VAL A 521 -5.89 14.33 17.50
C VAL A 521 -5.40 15.66 16.95
N VAL A 522 -4.23 16.11 17.40
CA VAL A 522 -3.59 17.35 16.97
C VAL A 522 -2.19 17.03 16.50
N ILE A 523 -1.81 17.49 15.32
CA ILE A 523 -0.49 17.26 14.73
C ILE A 523 0.06 18.58 14.20
N ASN A 524 1.27 18.92 14.60
CA ASN A 524 2.00 20.06 14.06
C ASN A 524 3.04 19.57 13.06
N PHE A 525 2.85 19.89 11.79
CA PHE A 525 3.73 19.53 10.68
C PHE A 525 4.90 20.50 10.44
N ARG A 526 5.08 21.46 11.33
CA ARG A 526 6.14 22.48 11.25
C ARG A 526 7.06 22.41 12.46
N SER A 527 8.26 22.99 12.33
CA SER A 527 9.22 23.10 13.44
C SER A 527 8.89 24.19 14.45
N GLU A 528 8.00 25.13 14.09
CA GLU A 528 7.56 26.22 14.97
C GLU A 528 6.43 25.77 15.89
N ALA A 529 6.40 26.33 17.11
CA ALA A 529 5.31 26.13 18.04
C ALA A 529 4.10 27.01 17.70
N TYR A 530 2.91 26.47 17.92
CA TYR A 530 1.66 27.20 17.73
C TYR A 530 0.78 27.11 18.98
N THR A 531 -0.06 28.11 19.19
CA THR A 531 -1.14 28.06 20.18
C THR A 531 -2.47 27.99 19.41
N ILE A 532 -3.29 27.01 19.74
CA ILE A 532 -4.59 26.75 19.11
C ILE A 532 -5.72 26.78 20.11
N ASP A 533 -6.94 27.03 19.62
CA ASP A 533 -8.17 27.02 20.40
C ASP A 533 -9.06 25.83 19.99
N LEU A 534 -9.05 24.76 20.81
CA LEU A 534 -9.84 23.56 20.58
C LEU A 534 -11.34 23.73 20.87
N THR A 535 -11.77 24.85 21.43
CA THR A 535 -13.20 25.17 21.58
C THR A 535 -13.89 25.42 20.24
N TYR A 536 -13.11 25.43 19.13
CA TYR A 536 -13.62 25.34 17.77
C TYR A 536 -14.52 24.11 17.55
N PHE A 537 -14.20 23.00 18.20
CA PHE A 537 -14.99 21.79 18.11
C PHE A 537 -16.19 21.88 19.05
N GLU A 538 -17.38 21.52 18.56
CA GLU A 538 -18.60 21.49 19.36
C GLU A 538 -18.41 20.60 20.61
N ASP A 539 -18.98 20.99 21.75
CA ASP A 539 -18.89 20.29 23.04
C ASP A 539 -17.50 20.28 23.71
N VAL A 540 -16.52 20.99 23.16
CA VAL A 540 -15.20 21.18 23.78
C VAL A 540 -15.16 22.54 24.49
N HIS A 541 -15.38 22.55 25.79
CA HIS A 541 -15.63 23.84 26.45
C HIS A 541 -14.50 24.37 27.36
N LYS A 542 -13.83 23.51 28.11
CA LYS A 542 -12.87 23.97 29.11
C LYS A 542 -11.53 23.28 29.09
N LYS A 543 -11.52 21.97 29.16
CA LYS A 543 -10.32 21.18 29.39
C LYS A 543 -10.25 19.95 28.46
N VAL A 544 -9.04 19.55 28.13
CA VAL A 544 -8.70 18.29 27.47
C VAL A 544 -7.60 17.60 28.26
N GLU A 545 -7.60 16.28 28.25
CA GLU A 545 -6.62 15.44 28.93
C GLU A 545 -5.75 14.74 27.87
N VAL A 546 -4.43 14.81 28.02
CA VAL A 546 -3.49 14.10 27.15
C VAL A 546 -3.63 12.60 27.40
N VAL A 547 -3.85 11.83 26.34
CA VAL A 547 -3.94 10.36 26.37
C VAL A 547 -2.67 9.72 25.81
N ILE A 548 -2.22 10.21 24.65
CA ILE A 548 -1.01 9.78 23.98
C ILE A 548 -0.30 11.04 23.44
N SER A 549 1.01 11.07 23.55
CA SER A 549 1.86 12.11 22.99
C SER A 549 2.98 11.48 22.14
N SER A 550 3.43 12.20 21.10
CA SER A 550 4.61 11.83 20.33
C SER A 550 5.88 11.85 21.20
N ILE A 551 6.92 11.12 20.78
CA ILE A 551 8.13 10.93 21.59
C ILE A 551 8.87 12.23 21.94
N GLN A 552 8.78 13.28 21.13
CA GLN A 552 9.41 14.57 21.38
C GLN A 552 8.56 15.51 22.25
N SER A 553 7.32 15.13 22.58
CA SER A 553 6.45 15.94 23.42
C SER A 553 6.91 15.94 24.88
N PRO A 554 7.00 17.10 25.55
CA PRO A 554 7.19 17.15 26.99
C PRO A 554 5.92 16.83 27.80
N LYS A 555 4.76 16.76 27.11
CA LYS A 555 3.47 16.45 27.73
C LYS A 555 3.33 14.93 27.89
N THR A 556 2.76 14.53 29.01
CA THR A 556 2.60 13.12 29.37
C THR A 556 1.12 12.77 29.54
N SER A 557 0.82 11.47 29.47
CA SER A 557 -0.55 10.98 29.72
C SER A 557 -1.10 11.49 31.06
N ARG A 558 -2.34 11.95 31.05
CA ARG A 558 -3.11 12.59 32.13
C ARG A 558 -2.81 14.08 32.39
N ASP A 559 -1.88 14.69 31.65
CA ASP A 559 -1.76 16.16 31.68
C ASP A 559 -3.06 16.81 31.24
N VAL A 560 -3.50 17.82 31.95
CA VAL A 560 -4.76 18.51 31.68
C VAL A 560 -4.48 19.92 31.15
N LEU A 561 -4.92 20.16 29.91
CA LEU A 561 -4.70 21.41 29.18
C LEU A 561 -5.99 22.25 29.14
N GLN A 562 -5.85 23.59 29.06
CA GLN A 562 -6.97 24.48 28.81
C GLN A 562 -7.33 24.42 27.32
N ALA A 563 -8.55 24.02 26.97
CA ALA A 563 -8.96 23.79 25.57
C ALA A 563 -8.87 25.06 24.70
N ASN A 564 -9.10 26.24 25.27
CA ASN A 564 -9.02 27.50 24.53
C ASN A 564 -7.60 28.04 24.33
N LYS A 565 -6.56 27.36 24.84
CA LYS A 565 -5.17 27.76 24.73
C LYS A 565 -4.25 26.56 24.83
N VAL A 566 -4.21 25.74 23.81
CA VAL A 566 -3.33 24.57 23.73
C VAL A 566 -2.07 24.97 22.94
N GLU A 567 -0.92 24.92 23.58
CA GLU A 567 0.37 25.09 22.93
C GLU A 567 0.80 23.74 22.36
N ILE A 568 1.14 23.73 21.07
CA ILE A 568 1.67 22.58 20.34
C ILE A 568 3.06 22.96 19.85
N LEU A 569 4.08 22.20 20.29
CA LEU A 569 5.47 22.42 19.90
C LEU A 569 5.71 21.99 18.46
N GLY A 570 6.91 22.31 17.93
CA GLY A 570 7.33 21.85 16.59
C GLY A 570 7.31 20.34 16.49
N SER A 571 6.72 19.80 15.43
CA SER A 571 6.56 18.37 15.14
C SER A 571 5.81 17.56 16.23
N GLU A 572 5.23 18.23 17.22
CA GLU A 572 4.50 17.57 18.31
C GLU A 572 3.15 17.04 17.82
N SER A 573 2.79 15.84 18.28
CA SER A 573 1.50 15.22 18.02
C SER A 573 0.87 14.71 19.31
N LEU A 574 -0.43 14.95 19.49
CA LEU A 574 -1.17 14.63 20.71
C LEU A 574 -2.50 13.95 20.38
N VAL A 575 -2.85 12.95 21.17
CA VAL A 575 -4.23 12.47 21.29
C VAL A 575 -4.80 12.99 22.61
N LEU A 576 -5.85 13.78 22.53
CA LEU A 576 -6.48 14.46 23.64
C LEU A 576 -7.90 13.91 23.88
N LYS A 577 -8.27 13.64 25.11
CA LYS A 577 -9.64 13.28 25.51
C LYS A 577 -10.36 14.53 25.99
N VAL A 578 -11.58 14.73 25.52
CA VAL A 578 -12.47 15.80 26.03
C VAL A 578 -12.98 15.43 27.43
N VAL A 579 -12.84 16.35 28.44
CA VAL A 579 -13.17 16.12 29.84
C VAL A 579 -14.10 17.23 30.39
#